data_542cee6adfb35b5e3463515c87acdfb5
#
_entry.id   542cee6adfb35b5e3463515c87acdfb5
#
_cell.length_a   1.000
_cell.length_b   1.000
_cell.length_c   1.000
_cell.angle_alpha   90.00
_cell.angle_beta   90.00
_cell.angle_gamma   90.00
#
_symmetry.space_group_name_H-M   'P 1'
#
loop_
_entity.id
_entity.type
_entity.pdbx_description
1 polymer ?
#
loop_
_entity_poly.entity_id
_entity_poly.type
_entity_poly.pdbx_seq_one_letter_code
_entity_poly.pdbx_strand_id
1 'polypeptide(L)'
;MDRKMILSILVMALFAFIGIMLLLPDDNIEDQTPRLPWQVAQDDQGHTQVFGFTLGKTTLGEIRRLFKEEGEINLFARLSPDHEAVAYTVEAYFDQIYLNRLRGDFVISIQADPSILAPMYERGLRISQLGSGAKKVKLDPADIATL
;
A
#
# COMPACT_ATOMS: atom_id res chain seq x y z
N MET A 1 41.77 -43.75 -13.99
CA MET A 1 41.59 -42.29 -13.88
C MET A 1 42.68 -41.76 -12.96
N ASP A 2 43.59 -40.92 -13.45
CA ASP A 2 44.74 -40.48 -12.63
C ASP A 2 44.30 -39.55 -11.52
N ARG A 3 44.79 -39.79 -10.31
CA ARG A 3 44.51 -38.97 -9.09
C ARG A 3 44.76 -37.47 -9.33
N LYS A 4 45.73 -37.15 -10.20
CA LYS A 4 46.05 -35.76 -10.60
C LYS A 4 44.91 -35.12 -11.44
N MET A 5 44.26 -35.90 -12.30
CA MET A 5 43.16 -35.46 -13.13
C MET A 5 41.90 -35.15 -12.30
N ILE A 6 41.60 -36.01 -11.32
CA ILE A 6 40.51 -35.82 -10.38
C ILE A 6 40.73 -34.55 -9.54
N LEU A 7 41.95 -34.38 -9.04
CA LEU A 7 42.31 -33.22 -8.22
C LEU A 7 42.19 -31.91 -9.01
N SER A 8 42.63 -31.90 -10.28
CA SER A 8 42.53 -30.74 -11.18
C SER A 8 41.06 -30.34 -11.45
N ILE A 9 40.20 -31.31 -11.68
CA ILE A 9 38.75 -31.04 -11.90
C ILE A 9 38.13 -30.48 -10.63
N LEU A 10 38.46 -31.01 -9.46
CA LEU A 10 37.92 -30.58 -8.17
C LEU A 10 38.36 -29.15 -7.85
N VAL A 11 39.62 -28.80 -8.09
CA VAL A 11 40.13 -27.43 -7.93
C VAL A 11 39.43 -26.46 -8.89
N MET A 12 39.24 -26.84 -10.16
CA MET A 12 38.56 -25.99 -11.13
C MET A 12 37.08 -25.76 -10.78
N ALA A 13 36.40 -26.81 -10.30
CA ALA A 13 35.01 -26.68 -9.82
C ALA A 13 34.90 -25.77 -8.58
N LEU A 14 35.86 -25.83 -7.67
CA LEU A 14 35.93 -24.97 -6.50
C LEU A 14 36.11 -23.49 -6.90
N PHE A 15 37.03 -23.22 -7.83
CA PHE A 15 37.23 -21.86 -8.34
C PHE A 15 36.00 -21.32 -9.08
N ALA A 16 35.32 -22.15 -9.88
CA ALA A 16 34.07 -21.77 -10.53
C ALA A 16 32.98 -21.47 -9.52
N PHE A 17 32.84 -22.27 -8.48
CA PHE A 17 31.86 -22.05 -7.40
C PHE A 17 32.11 -20.73 -6.65
N ILE A 18 33.36 -20.47 -6.27
CA ILE A 18 33.77 -19.22 -5.61
C ILE A 18 33.51 -18.03 -6.55
N GLY A 19 33.85 -18.16 -7.81
CA GLY A 19 33.59 -17.09 -8.83
C GLY A 19 32.12 -16.78 -8.97
N ILE A 20 31.25 -17.80 -9.03
CA ILE A 20 29.80 -17.60 -9.06
C ILE A 20 29.31 -16.91 -7.78
N MET A 21 29.81 -17.32 -6.62
CA MET A 21 29.40 -16.75 -5.33
C MET A 21 29.80 -15.27 -5.19
N LEU A 22 30.92 -14.86 -5.77
CA LEU A 22 31.39 -13.47 -5.80
C LEU A 22 30.69 -12.60 -6.85
N LEU A 23 30.12 -13.22 -7.90
CA LEU A 23 29.37 -12.54 -8.95
C LEU A 23 27.86 -12.46 -8.69
N LEU A 24 27.35 -13.26 -7.75
CA LEU A 24 25.97 -13.08 -7.30
C LEU A 24 25.89 -11.70 -6.65
N PRO A 25 24.96 -10.83 -7.13
CA PRO A 25 24.71 -9.60 -6.41
C PRO A 25 24.31 -9.97 -4.98
N ASP A 26 24.93 -9.32 -4.01
CA ASP A 26 24.38 -9.29 -2.66
C ASP A 26 22.96 -8.73 -2.82
N ASP A 27 21.97 -9.59 -2.78
CA ASP A 27 20.62 -9.16 -2.50
C ASP A 27 20.70 -8.51 -1.11
N ASN A 28 20.85 -7.20 -1.10
CA ASN A 28 20.79 -6.40 0.12
C ASN A 28 19.47 -6.72 0.78
N ILE A 29 19.54 -7.64 1.75
CA ILE A 29 18.42 -8.08 2.59
C ILE A 29 17.96 -6.91 3.49
N GLU A 30 18.54 -5.73 3.33
CA GLU A 30 18.30 -4.57 4.18
C GLU A 30 16.87 -4.02 4.12
N ASP A 31 16.03 -4.42 3.14
CA ASP A 31 14.66 -3.91 3.04
C ASP A 31 13.56 -4.98 2.98
N GLN A 32 13.88 -6.25 3.19
CA GLN A 32 12.91 -7.35 3.17
C GLN A 32 12.53 -7.84 4.58
N THR A 33 12.51 -6.97 5.59
CA THR A 33 11.72 -7.32 6.76
C THR A 33 10.28 -7.46 6.31
N PRO A 34 9.67 -8.66 6.47
CA PRO A 34 8.29 -8.85 6.06
C PRO A 34 7.44 -7.85 6.84
N ARG A 35 6.85 -6.90 6.14
CA ARG A 35 5.93 -5.88 6.71
C ARG A 35 4.64 -6.56 7.11
N LEU A 36 4.71 -7.32 8.19
CA LEU A 36 3.57 -8.10 8.69
C LEU A 36 2.57 -7.17 9.41
N PRO A 37 1.28 -7.52 9.47
CA PRO A 37 0.24 -6.66 10.05
C PRO A 37 0.51 -6.21 11.48
N TRP A 38 1.23 -7.03 12.23
CA TRP A 38 1.59 -6.76 13.62
C TRP A 38 2.93 -6.02 13.78
N GLN A 39 3.63 -5.74 12.69
CA GLN A 39 4.86 -4.93 12.71
C GLN A 39 4.48 -3.46 12.60
N VAL A 40 4.22 -2.86 13.73
CA VAL A 40 4.03 -1.42 13.85
C VAL A 40 5.36 -0.83 14.30
N ALA A 41 5.87 0.11 13.54
CA ALA A 41 7.07 0.88 13.86
C ALA A 41 6.72 2.36 14.01
N GLN A 42 7.66 3.15 14.51
CA GLN A 42 7.60 4.59 14.48
C GLN A 42 8.83 5.11 13.75
N ASP A 43 8.62 6.17 12.97
CA ASP A 43 9.74 6.90 12.37
C ASP A 43 10.44 7.77 13.42
N ASP A 44 11.58 8.38 13.05
CA ASP A 44 12.36 9.25 13.94
C ASP A 44 11.59 10.49 14.40
N GLN A 45 10.44 10.78 13.78
CA GLN A 45 9.55 11.90 14.12
C GLN A 45 8.32 11.43 14.93
N GLY A 46 8.25 10.14 15.27
CA GLY A 46 7.16 9.56 16.05
C GLY A 46 5.89 9.20 15.25
N HIS A 47 5.95 9.22 13.90
CA HIS A 47 4.80 8.80 13.09
C HIS A 47 4.72 7.29 13.02
N THR A 48 3.51 6.78 13.15
CA THR A 48 3.24 5.35 13.09
C THR A 48 3.41 4.82 11.67
N GLN A 49 4.18 3.76 11.53
CA GLN A 49 4.35 3.01 10.30
C GLN A 49 3.66 1.66 10.40
N VAL A 50 2.82 1.34 9.41
CA VAL A 50 2.10 0.07 9.28
C VAL A 50 2.21 -0.40 7.83
N PHE A 51 2.52 -1.66 7.58
CA PHE A 51 2.73 -2.22 6.23
C PHE A 51 3.75 -1.44 5.36
N GLY A 52 4.59 -0.62 5.99
CA GLY A 52 5.51 0.28 5.31
C GLY A 52 4.89 1.60 4.86
N PHE A 53 3.68 1.90 5.27
CA PHE A 53 3.07 3.22 5.15
C PHE A 53 3.30 4.03 6.40
N THR A 54 3.55 5.30 6.26
CA THR A 54 3.56 6.25 7.37
C THR A 54 2.19 6.92 7.42
N LEU A 55 1.46 6.68 8.49
CA LEU A 55 0.10 7.23 8.66
C LEU A 55 0.14 8.76 8.66
N GLY A 56 -0.78 9.37 7.90
CA GLY A 56 -0.87 10.81 7.74
C GLY A 56 0.19 11.45 6.83
N LYS A 57 1.09 10.64 6.22
CA LYS A 57 2.13 11.13 5.30
C LYS A 57 2.13 10.42 3.96
N THR A 58 1.95 9.09 3.96
CA THR A 58 1.96 8.32 2.71
C THR A 58 0.80 8.73 1.83
N THR A 59 1.12 9.11 0.62
CA THR A 59 0.15 9.58 -0.37
C THR A 59 -0.58 8.43 -1.06
N LEU A 60 -1.77 8.68 -1.58
CA LEU A 60 -2.53 7.71 -2.38
C LEU A 60 -1.71 7.19 -3.57
N GLY A 61 -0.94 8.08 -4.22
CA GLY A 61 -0.08 7.70 -5.35
C GLY A 61 1.04 6.72 -4.96
N GLU A 62 1.58 6.81 -3.75
CA GLU A 62 2.57 5.85 -3.23
C GLU A 62 1.94 4.50 -2.93
N ILE A 63 0.73 4.50 -2.36
CA ILE A 63 -0.04 3.29 -2.08
C ILE A 63 -0.38 2.55 -3.37
N ARG A 64 -0.86 3.26 -4.41
CA ARG A 64 -1.14 2.70 -5.73
C ARG A 64 0.09 2.05 -6.36
N ARG A 65 1.25 2.72 -6.27
CA ARG A 65 2.52 2.16 -6.76
C ARG A 65 2.93 0.89 -6.02
N LEU A 66 2.73 0.84 -4.71
CA LEU A 66 3.07 -0.33 -3.90
C LEU A 66 2.14 -1.50 -4.19
N PHE A 67 0.84 -1.25 -4.25
CA PHE A 67 -0.17 -2.29 -4.50
C PHE A 67 -0.25 -2.68 -5.97
N LYS A 68 0.25 -1.82 -6.88
CA LYS A 68 0.12 -1.96 -8.35
C LYS A 68 -1.34 -2.01 -8.80
N GLU A 69 -2.21 -1.31 -8.06
CA GLU A 69 -3.65 -1.24 -8.25
C GLU A 69 -4.12 0.20 -8.07
N GLU A 70 -5.10 0.62 -8.87
CA GLU A 70 -5.67 1.97 -8.79
C GLU A 70 -6.56 2.16 -7.56
N GLY A 71 -7.22 1.09 -7.12
CA GLY A 71 -8.20 1.12 -6.04
C GLY A 71 -9.51 1.82 -6.45
N GLU A 72 -10.56 1.53 -5.73
CA GLU A 72 -11.85 2.21 -5.87
C GLU A 72 -11.95 3.33 -4.85
N ILE A 73 -12.06 4.58 -5.31
CA ILE A 73 -12.14 5.77 -4.44
C ILE A 73 -13.58 6.19 -4.29
N ASN A 74 -14.06 6.24 -3.06
CA ASN A 74 -15.44 6.63 -2.73
C ASN A 74 -15.47 7.71 -1.68
N LEU A 75 -16.42 8.63 -1.82
CA LEU A 75 -16.74 9.64 -0.84
C LEU A 75 -17.99 9.21 -0.08
N PHE A 76 -17.91 9.20 1.22
CA PHE A 76 -19.03 8.91 2.12
C PHE A 76 -19.47 10.19 2.81
N ALA A 77 -20.77 10.41 2.82
CA ALA A 77 -21.41 11.49 3.58
C ALA A 77 -22.28 10.87 4.67
N ARG A 78 -22.06 11.26 5.91
CA ARG A 78 -22.84 10.82 7.08
C ARG A 78 -23.33 12.05 7.84
N LEU A 79 -24.58 12.04 8.23
CA LEU A 79 -25.08 13.03 9.18
C LEU A 79 -24.40 12.82 10.55
N SER A 80 -23.98 13.90 11.17
CA SER A 80 -23.55 13.91 12.56
C SER A 80 -24.65 13.33 13.46
N PRO A 81 -24.32 12.75 14.62
CA PRO A 81 -25.33 12.28 15.59
C PRO A 81 -26.35 13.33 15.96
N ASP A 82 -25.96 14.58 15.96
CA ASP A 82 -26.81 15.74 16.30
C ASP A 82 -27.66 16.21 15.11
N HIS A 83 -27.50 15.59 13.93
CA HIS A 83 -28.12 15.98 12.65
C HIS A 83 -27.85 17.42 12.20
N GLU A 84 -26.89 18.12 12.81
CA GLU A 84 -26.56 19.52 12.49
C GLU A 84 -25.50 19.67 11.41
N ALA A 85 -24.66 18.65 11.21
CA ALA A 85 -23.57 18.70 10.24
C ALA A 85 -23.46 17.41 9.42
N VAL A 86 -22.91 17.52 8.22
CA VAL A 86 -22.53 16.37 7.38
C VAL A 86 -21.03 16.16 7.50
N ALA A 87 -20.66 14.97 7.93
CA ALA A 87 -19.26 14.52 7.93
C ALA A 87 -18.95 13.81 6.61
N TYR A 88 -17.87 14.22 5.98
CA TYR A 88 -17.37 13.61 4.75
C TYR A 88 -16.13 12.78 5.04
N THR A 89 -16.04 11.60 4.44
CA THR A 89 -14.87 10.72 4.52
C THR A 89 -14.58 10.15 3.14
N VAL A 90 -13.34 10.22 2.71
CA VAL A 90 -12.88 9.58 1.48
C VAL A 90 -12.17 8.30 1.83
N GLU A 91 -12.53 7.21 1.17
CA GLU A 91 -11.92 5.91 1.35
C GLU A 91 -11.46 5.33 0.01
N ALA A 92 -10.24 4.81 0.00
CA ALA A 92 -9.71 4.00 -1.07
C ALA A 92 -9.84 2.52 -0.71
N TYR A 93 -10.56 1.77 -1.52
CA TYR A 93 -10.70 0.32 -1.39
C TYR A 93 -9.82 -0.39 -2.40
N PHE A 94 -9.00 -1.31 -1.92
CA PHE A 94 -8.15 -2.17 -2.72
C PHE A 94 -8.50 -3.62 -2.42
N ASP A 95 -8.95 -4.33 -3.46
CA ASP A 95 -9.38 -5.73 -3.37
C ASP A 95 -8.18 -6.68 -3.52
N GLN A 96 -8.13 -7.71 -2.69
CA GLN A 96 -7.25 -8.86 -2.81
C GLN A 96 -5.75 -8.54 -2.98
N ILE A 97 -5.25 -7.55 -2.27
CA ILE A 97 -3.85 -7.16 -2.32
C ILE A 97 -2.97 -8.24 -1.66
N TYR A 98 -1.87 -8.57 -2.34
CA TYR A 98 -0.86 -9.47 -1.81
C TYR A 98 0.31 -8.67 -1.22
N LEU A 99 0.47 -8.74 0.09
CA LEU A 99 1.61 -8.18 0.82
C LEU A 99 2.31 -9.29 1.60
N ASN A 100 3.58 -9.56 1.26
CA ASN A 100 4.43 -10.50 2.00
C ASN A 100 3.75 -11.85 2.33
N ARG A 101 3.16 -12.50 1.34
CA ARG A 101 2.42 -13.77 1.45
C ARG A 101 1.07 -13.68 2.17
N LEU A 102 0.65 -12.49 2.57
CA LEU A 102 -0.70 -12.25 3.05
C LEU A 102 -1.56 -11.72 1.91
N ARG A 103 -2.77 -12.19 1.83
CA ARG A 103 -3.80 -11.67 0.93
C ARG A 103 -4.89 -11.03 1.76
N GLY A 104 -5.29 -9.82 1.42
CA GLY A 104 -6.33 -9.11 2.14
C GLY A 104 -6.86 -7.93 1.34
N ASP A 105 -8.00 -7.44 1.79
CA ASP A 105 -8.58 -6.21 1.28
C ASP A 105 -8.12 -5.05 2.17
N PHE A 106 -7.83 -3.91 1.54
CA PHE A 106 -7.41 -2.72 2.25
C PHE A 106 -8.44 -1.62 2.06
N VAL A 107 -8.86 -1.03 3.18
CA VAL A 107 -9.65 0.19 3.21
C VAL A 107 -8.78 1.26 3.84
N ILE A 108 -8.48 2.30 3.08
CA ILE A 108 -7.59 3.37 3.49
C ILE A 108 -8.38 4.68 3.50
N SER A 109 -8.52 5.28 4.66
CA SER A 109 -9.11 6.61 4.78
C SER A 109 -8.11 7.66 4.31
N ILE A 110 -8.53 8.49 3.37
CA ILE A 110 -7.73 9.59 2.81
C ILE A 110 -8.05 10.86 3.59
N GLN A 111 -7.01 11.48 4.11
CA GLN A 111 -7.14 12.76 4.77
C GLN A 111 -7.22 13.88 3.72
N ALA A 112 -8.34 14.55 3.68
CA ALA A 112 -8.59 15.66 2.75
C ALA A 112 -9.31 16.80 3.47
N ASP A 113 -9.16 18.02 2.95
CA ASP A 113 -9.81 19.19 3.51
C ASP A 113 -11.35 19.10 3.33
N PRO A 114 -12.15 19.23 4.40
CA PRO A 114 -13.59 19.21 4.30
C PRO A 114 -14.18 20.22 3.31
N SER A 115 -13.49 21.33 3.09
CA SER A 115 -13.93 22.37 2.16
C SER A 115 -13.97 21.93 0.70
N ILE A 116 -13.10 20.98 0.33
CA ILE A 116 -13.09 20.42 -1.03
C ILE A 116 -14.07 19.24 -1.18
N LEU A 117 -14.35 18.53 -0.07
CA LEU A 117 -15.18 17.33 -0.11
C LEU A 117 -16.66 17.60 -0.34
N ALA A 118 -17.20 18.69 0.21
CA ALA A 118 -18.59 19.07 0.01
C ALA A 118 -18.92 19.34 -1.48
N PRO A 119 -18.14 20.16 -2.22
CA PRO A 119 -18.33 20.31 -3.66
C PRO A 119 -18.16 19.01 -4.45
N MET A 120 -17.24 18.13 -4.06
CA MET A 120 -17.06 16.83 -4.71
C MET A 120 -18.29 15.94 -4.51
N TYR A 121 -18.89 15.99 -3.32
CA TYR A 121 -20.12 15.24 -3.03
C TYR A 121 -21.29 15.69 -3.92
N GLU A 122 -21.45 17.00 -4.10
CA GLU A 122 -22.51 17.57 -4.95
C GLU A 122 -22.35 17.21 -6.44
N ARG A 123 -21.10 17.09 -6.92
CA ARG A 123 -20.79 16.68 -8.30
C ARG A 123 -20.77 15.17 -8.49
N GLY A 124 -20.71 14.41 -7.41
CA GLY A 124 -20.48 12.98 -7.44
C GLY A 124 -21.55 12.19 -8.19
N LEU A 125 -21.12 11.18 -8.91
CA LEU A 125 -21.98 10.31 -9.69
C LEU A 125 -22.49 9.14 -8.83
N ARG A 126 -23.76 8.75 -9.03
CA ARG A 126 -24.35 7.55 -8.42
C ARG A 126 -24.31 7.53 -6.89
N ILE A 127 -25.13 8.34 -6.28
CA ILE A 127 -25.36 8.30 -4.84
C ILE A 127 -26.12 7.02 -4.49
N SER A 128 -25.53 6.18 -3.64
CA SER A 128 -26.19 5.01 -3.04
C SER A 128 -26.31 5.19 -1.53
N GLN A 129 -27.46 4.84 -0.98
CA GLN A 129 -27.67 4.84 0.45
C GLN A 129 -27.29 3.49 1.04
N LEU A 130 -26.43 3.50 2.05
CA LEU A 130 -26.03 2.32 2.79
C LEU A 130 -26.99 2.03 3.95
N GLY A 131 -27.04 0.78 4.38
CA GLY A 131 -27.84 0.38 5.54
C GLY A 131 -27.49 1.10 6.84
N SER A 132 -26.29 1.67 6.94
CA SER A 132 -25.83 2.52 8.04
C SER A 132 -26.37 3.97 8.01
N GLY A 133 -27.17 4.32 6.99
CA GLY A 133 -27.64 5.70 6.77
C GLY A 133 -26.63 6.60 6.06
N ALA A 134 -25.38 6.17 5.89
CA ALA A 134 -24.41 6.91 5.11
C ALA A 134 -24.73 6.86 3.62
N LYS A 135 -24.39 7.94 2.90
CA LYS A 135 -24.51 8.00 1.44
C LYS A 135 -23.13 7.83 0.83
N LYS A 136 -23.01 6.88 -0.09
CA LYS A 136 -21.77 6.60 -0.86
C LYS A 136 -21.88 7.27 -2.23
N VAL A 137 -20.85 8.00 -2.60
CA VAL A 137 -20.74 8.69 -3.89
C VAL A 137 -19.47 8.24 -4.58
N LYS A 138 -19.57 7.89 -5.85
CA LYS A 138 -18.40 7.64 -6.69
C LYS A 138 -17.85 8.98 -7.18
N LEU A 139 -16.56 9.22 -6.94
CA LEU A 139 -15.89 10.43 -7.37
C LEU A 139 -15.55 10.41 -8.86
N ASP A 140 -15.55 11.58 -9.47
CA ASP A 140 -15.02 11.78 -10.82
C ASP A 140 -13.48 11.61 -10.80
N PRO A 141 -12.87 11.06 -11.86
CA PRO A 141 -11.40 10.96 -11.95
C PRO A 141 -10.66 12.29 -11.78
N ALA A 142 -11.27 13.41 -12.21
CA ALA A 142 -10.70 14.74 -12.03
C ALA A 142 -10.67 15.16 -10.55
N ASP A 143 -11.70 14.82 -9.78
CA ASP A 143 -11.75 15.06 -8.33
C ASP A 143 -10.75 14.18 -7.58
N ILE A 144 -10.59 12.91 -8.00
CA ILE A 144 -9.59 11.99 -7.42
C ILE A 144 -8.16 12.51 -7.59
N ALA A 145 -7.87 13.17 -8.71
CA ALA A 145 -6.55 13.74 -8.98
C ALA A 145 -6.18 14.92 -8.07
N THR A 146 -7.15 15.48 -7.35
CA THR A 146 -6.94 16.60 -6.40
C THR A 146 -6.83 16.16 -4.94
N LEU A 147 -7.04 14.88 -4.66
CA LEU A 147 -6.87 14.24 -3.35
C LEU A 147 -5.41 13.87 -3.09
#